data_8b93f4a33815d2a0be0e0f052a4ef935
#
_entry.id   8b93f4a33815d2a0be0e0f052a4ef935
#
_cell.length_a   1.000
_cell.length_b   1.000
_cell.length_c   1.000
_cell.angle_alpha   90.00
_cell.angle_beta   90.00
_cell.angle_gamma   90.00
#
_symmetry.space_group_name_H-M   'P 1'
#
loop_
_entity.id
_entity.type
_entity.pdbx_description
1 polymer ?
#
loop_
_entity_poly.entity_id
_entity_poly.type
_entity_poly.pdbx_seq_one_letter_code
_entity_poly.pdbx_strand_id
1 'polypeptide(L)'
;VILSCHSGLTERYGCYLEVFNMSSPLLEVKDLQVTVGEEQKILLNGLNLTIYPGETHVLMGHNGAGKSTLMSALMGDPRYTVTRGQILFRGQDVTREPADVRARLGMFLSFQTPEEIPGITLENFLRTAQSAITGKPVKVFAFRKELAQQMQALGMDPSYADRYLNVGFSGGEKKKSEILQLLMLKPKLALLDETDSGLDVDAVKTVAQGVRAYHNADNALIIITHNAKILEGLKVDYVHVLDDAHIVRTGGDELVNEIIEEGFHAVKEDKAE
;
A
#
# COMPACT_ATOMS: atom_id res chain seq x y z
N VAL A 1 -1.73 2.61 -36.71
CA VAL A 1 -2.82 2.79 -37.69
C VAL A 1 -3.07 4.27 -37.79
N ILE A 2 -2.75 4.84 -38.94
CA ILE A 2 -2.90 6.26 -39.28
C ILE A 2 -4.39 6.45 -39.63
N LEU A 3 -5.11 7.26 -38.86
CA LEU A 3 -6.43 7.77 -39.24
C LEU A 3 -6.28 9.24 -39.65
N SER A 4 -6.49 9.51 -40.94
CA SER A 4 -6.51 10.83 -41.52
C SER A 4 -7.76 11.60 -41.05
N CYS A 5 -7.55 12.75 -40.41
CA CYS A 5 -8.61 13.71 -40.15
C CYS A 5 -8.87 14.56 -41.37
N HIS A 6 -10.09 14.52 -41.91
CA HIS A 6 -10.58 15.48 -42.89
C HIS A 6 -11.04 16.75 -42.20
N SER A 7 -10.62 17.85 -42.77
CA SER A 7 -10.82 19.23 -42.36
C SER A 7 -12.28 19.68 -42.28
N GLY A 8 -12.60 20.44 -41.25
CA GLY A 8 -13.74 21.34 -41.23
C GLY A 8 -14.43 21.46 -39.86
N LEU A 9 -14.23 22.62 -39.22
CA LEU A 9 -14.82 23.15 -37.99
C LEU A 9 -13.88 23.19 -36.79
N THR A 10 -12.94 24.09 -36.89
CA THR A 10 -12.21 24.69 -35.77
C THR A 10 -13.12 25.72 -35.06
N GLU A 11 -12.99 25.70 -33.77
CA GLU A 11 -13.18 26.72 -32.75
C GLU A 11 -14.19 26.39 -31.67
N ARG A 12 -13.64 26.26 -30.44
CA ARG A 12 -14.26 26.37 -29.13
C ARG A 12 -14.65 25.11 -28.36
N TYR A 13 -13.91 24.04 -28.39
CA TYR A 13 -13.82 23.20 -27.18
C TYR A 13 -12.45 22.54 -27.22
N GLY A 14 -11.54 23.01 -26.38
CA GLY A 14 -10.26 22.34 -26.15
C GLY A 14 -10.53 20.94 -25.63
N CYS A 15 -10.47 19.97 -26.52
CA CYS A 15 -10.43 18.55 -26.17
C CYS A 15 -9.06 18.32 -25.52
N TYR A 16 -8.96 18.48 -24.24
CA TYR A 16 -7.89 17.87 -23.44
C TYR A 16 -8.14 16.35 -23.49
N LEU A 17 -7.71 15.72 -24.58
CA LEU A 17 -7.31 14.34 -24.53
C LEU A 17 -6.17 14.28 -23.51
N GLU A 18 -6.49 13.93 -22.26
CA GLU A 18 -5.50 13.38 -21.37
C GLU A 18 -4.96 12.12 -22.05
N VAL A 19 -3.90 12.29 -22.81
CA VAL A 19 -3.03 11.18 -23.18
C VAL A 19 -2.50 10.69 -21.84
N PHE A 20 -3.14 9.67 -21.28
CA PHE A 20 -2.58 8.89 -20.18
C PHE A 20 -1.24 8.36 -20.68
N ASN A 21 -0.20 9.10 -20.38
CA ASN A 21 1.15 8.68 -20.64
C ASN A 21 1.38 7.50 -19.70
N MET A 22 1.37 6.26 -20.22
CA MET A 22 1.60 5.02 -19.46
C MET A 22 2.97 4.98 -18.77
N SER A 23 3.70 6.09 -18.78
CA SER A 23 5.03 6.27 -18.20
C SER A 23 5.08 7.22 -16.99
N SER A 24 3.95 7.73 -16.47
CA SER A 24 4.01 8.60 -15.28
C SER A 24 3.97 7.77 -14.00
N PRO A 25 4.88 8.04 -13.04
CA PRO A 25 4.91 7.32 -11.78
C PRO A 25 3.63 7.51 -10.98
N LEU A 26 3.21 6.43 -10.28
CA LEU A 26 2.12 6.49 -9.31
C LEU A 26 2.59 7.15 -8.01
N LEU A 27 3.79 6.79 -7.55
CA LEU A 27 4.46 7.38 -6.38
C LEU A 27 5.90 7.75 -6.74
N GLU A 28 6.31 8.96 -6.35
CA GLU A 28 7.72 9.37 -6.37
C GLU A 28 8.10 9.91 -4.98
N VAL A 29 9.17 9.37 -4.44
CA VAL A 29 9.81 9.84 -3.20
C VAL A 29 11.18 10.35 -3.58
N LYS A 30 11.47 11.62 -3.27
CA LYS A 30 12.69 12.31 -3.66
C LYS A 30 13.44 12.83 -2.44
N ASP A 31 14.66 12.34 -2.21
CA ASP A 31 15.58 12.77 -1.14
C ASP A 31 14.89 12.87 0.25
N LEU A 32 14.06 11.87 0.56
CA LEU A 32 13.19 11.90 1.74
C LEU A 32 13.99 11.74 3.03
N GLN A 33 13.88 12.73 3.93
CA GLN A 33 14.35 12.64 5.30
C GLN A 33 13.17 12.73 6.26
N VAL A 34 13.10 11.78 7.19
CA VAL A 34 12.04 11.68 8.19
C VAL A 34 12.63 11.64 9.58
N THR A 35 12.05 12.43 10.48
CA THR A 35 12.42 12.49 11.89
C THR A 35 11.24 12.17 12.80
N VAL A 36 11.52 11.84 14.06
CA VAL A 36 10.53 11.58 15.11
C VAL A 36 10.91 12.28 16.40
N GLY A 37 9.89 12.70 17.17
CA GLY A 37 10.02 13.29 18.49
C GLY A 37 10.58 14.73 18.50
N GLU A 38 10.64 15.32 19.69
CA GLU A 38 11.15 16.70 19.89
C GLU A 38 12.63 16.81 19.58
N GLU A 39 13.41 15.77 19.82
CA GLU A 39 14.85 15.69 19.53
C GLU A 39 15.16 15.51 18.02
N GLN A 40 14.13 15.41 17.19
CA GLN A 40 14.23 15.21 15.74
C GLN A 40 15.17 14.06 15.34
N LYS A 41 15.06 12.92 16.02
CA LYS A 41 15.85 11.74 15.68
C LYS A 41 15.57 11.33 14.24
N ILE A 42 16.61 11.26 13.41
CA ILE A 42 16.51 10.86 12.01
C ILE A 42 16.24 9.35 11.94
N LEU A 43 15.19 8.97 11.21
CA LEU A 43 14.77 7.58 10.97
C LEU A 43 14.87 7.17 9.50
N LEU A 44 14.81 8.13 8.58
CA LEU A 44 15.08 7.95 7.15
C LEU A 44 15.93 9.12 6.68
N ASN A 45 16.87 8.87 5.76
CA ASN A 45 17.80 9.90 5.31
C ASN A 45 18.12 9.75 3.81
N GLY A 46 17.63 10.70 3.00
CA GLY A 46 17.93 10.74 1.57
C GLY A 46 17.31 9.61 0.74
N LEU A 47 16.16 9.07 1.17
CA LEU A 47 15.52 7.94 0.51
C LEU A 47 14.87 8.37 -0.82
N ASN A 48 15.16 7.62 -1.87
CA ASN A 48 14.54 7.78 -3.19
C ASN A 48 13.81 6.49 -3.57
N LEU A 49 12.56 6.62 -4.07
CA LEU A 49 11.75 5.50 -4.51
C LEU A 49 10.77 5.98 -5.58
N THR A 50 10.68 5.24 -6.68
CA THR A 50 9.71 5.50 -7.75
C THR A 50 8.93 4.23 -8.02
N ILE A 51 7.60 4.35 -8.12
CA ILE A 51 6.68 3.23 -8.31
C ILE A 51 5.70 3.59 -9.43
N TYR A 52 5.55 2.68 -10.38
CA TYR A 52 4.59 2.82 -11.48
C TYR A 52 3.33 1.98 -11.22
N PRO A 53 2.20 2.30 -11.89
CA PRO A 53 1.02 1.43 -11.85
C PRO A 53 1.37 0.02 -12.35
N GLY A 54 0.81 -0.99 -11.68
CA GLY A 54 1.04 -2.40 -11.98
C GLY A 54 2.25 -3.01 -11.28
N GLU A 55 3.06 -2.23 -10.57
CA GLU A 55 4.27 -2.73 -9.93
C GLU A 55 4.01 -3.22 -8.48
N THR A 56 4.75 -4.26 -8.12
CA THR A 56 4.87 -4.77 -6.76
C THR A 56 6.29 -4.58 -6.25
N HIS A 57 6.44 -3.78 -5.22
CA HIS A 57 7.70 -3.51 -4.53
C HIS A 57 7.72 -4.19 -3.17
N VAL A 58 8.83 -4.85 -2.85
CA VAL A 58 9.03 -5.47 -1.54
C VAL A 58 10.10 -4.69 -0.78
N LEU A 59 9.81 -4.35 0.48
CA LEU A 59 10.77 -3.73 1.39
C LEU A 59 11.27 -4.76 2.39
N MET A 60 12.56 -4.99 2.40
CA MET A 60 13.25 -5.87 3.33
C MET A 60 14.31 -5.11 4.14
N GLY A 61 14.77 -5.68 5.23
CA GLY A 61 15.79 -5.05 6.08
C GLY A 61 15.63 -5.46 7.54
N HIS A 62 16.65 -5.23 8.34
CA HIS A 62 16.63 -5.52 9.77
C HIS A 62 15.50 -4.78 10.52
N ASN A 63 15.15 -5.28 11.69
CA ASN A 63 14.25 -4.55 12.59
C ASN A 63 14.89 -3.21 12.96
N GLY A 64 14.10 -2.14 12.89
CA GLY A 64 14.60 -0.79 13.12
C GLY A 64 15.26 -0.11 11.92
N ALA A 65 15.38 -0.75 10.75
CA ALA A 65 15.96 -0.15 9.54
C ALA A 65 15.16 1.02 8.93
N GLY A 66 13.89 1.23 9.38
CA GLY A 66 13.05 2.33 8.90
C GLY A 66 11.89 1.90 7.99
N LYS A 67 11.66 0.60 7.77
CA LYS A 67 10.61 0.09 6.87
C LYS A 67 9.20 0.62 7.22
N SER A 68 8.72 0.35 8.44
CA SER A 68 7.40 0.82 8.91
C SER A 68 7.36 2.35 9.06
N THR A 69 8.51 2.98 9.34
CA THR A 69 8.63 4.45 9.31
C THR A 69 8.36 5.00 7.92
N LEU A 70 8.91 4.38 6.86
CA LEU A 70 8.62 4.77 5.47
C LEU A 70 7.14 4.64 5.17
N MET A 71 6.50 3.50 5.48
CA MET A 71 5.07 3.30 5.26
C MET A 71 4.22 4.36 5.97
N SER A 72 4.52 4.61 7.24
CA SER A 72 3.82 5.61 8.05
C SER A 72 4.03 7.03 7.52
N ALA A 73 5.25 7.39 7.12
CA ALA A 73 5.55 8.69 6.53
C ALA A 73 4.86 8.89 5.18
N LEU A 74 4.82 7.84 4.33
CA LEU A 74 4.08 7.85 3.08
C LEU A 74 2.57 8.03 3.31
N MET A 75 2.03 7.53 4.40
CA MET A 75 0.61 7.71 4.75
C MET A 75 0.32 9.01 5.51
N GLY A 76 1.34 9.78 5.91
CA GLY A 76 1.16 11.05 6.61
C GLY A 76 0.82 10.91 8.08
N ASP A 77 1.38 9.92 8.75
CA ASP A 77 1.25 9.72 10.19
C ASP A 77 1.86 10.92 10.94
N PRO A 78 1.10 11.63 11.80
CA PRO A 78 1.54 12.85 12.45
C PRO A 78 2.69 12.65 13.45
N ARG A 79 3.01 11.42 13.83
CA ARG A 79 4.16 11.12 14.69
C ARG A 79 5.50 11.38 13.99
N TYR A 80 5.50 11.39 12.67
CA TYR A 80 6.71 11.56 11.85
C TYR A 80 6.70 12.90 11.11
N THR A 81 7.85 13.52 11.04
CA THR A 81 8.02 14.81 10.35
C THR A 81 8.95 14.63 9.16
N VAL A 82 8.48 14.99 7.96
CA VAL A 82 9.32 15.12 6.78
C VAL A 82 10.09 16.43 6.87
N THR A 83 11.41 16.36 7.08
CA THR A 83 12.29 17.53 7.24
C THR A 83 12.97 17.93 5.93
N ARG A 84 13.13 16.98 4.99
CA ARG A 84 13.72 17.22 3.66
C ARG A 84 13.08 16.28 2.64
N GLY A 85 13.06 16.70 1.38
CA GLY A 85 12.57 15.91 0.26
C GLY A 85 11.08 16.10 -0.01
N GLN A 86 10.57 15.28 -0.92
CA GLN A 86 9.18 15.34 -1.40
C GLN A 86 8.58 13.96 -1.59
N ILE A 87 7.27 13.88 -1.38
CA ILE A 87 6.42 12.72 -1.69
C ILE A 87 5.40 13.19 -2.72
N LEU A 88 5.49 12.69 -3.94
CA LEU A 88 4.55 12.98 -5.03
C LEU A 88 3.69 11.74 -5.28
N PHE A 89 2.38 11.89 -5.24
CA PHE A 89 1.43 10.84 -5.58
C PHE A 89 0.61 11.25 -6.79
N ARG A 90 0.72 10.50 -7.90
CA ARG A 90 0.11 10.84 -9.20
C ARG A 90 0.48 12.26 -9.67
N GLY A 91 1.73 12.66 -9.44
CA GLY A 91 2.25 13.99 -9.76
C GLY A 91 1.85 15.11 -8.81
N GLN A 92 0.96 14.86 -7.84
CA GLN A 92 0.57 15.83 -6.80
C GLN A 92 1.51 15.73 -5.59
N ASP A 93 2.02 16.86 -5.11
CA ASP A 93 2.80 16.90 -3.86
C ASP A 93 1.87 16.65 -2.67
N VAL A 94 2.11 15.53 -1.98
CA VAL A 94 1.36 15.12 -0.78
C VAL A 94 2.23 15.17 0.48
N THR A 95 3.43 15.75 0.41
CA THR A 95 4.42 15.74 1.51
C THR A 95 3.85 16.27 2.82
N ARG A 96 2.98 17.27 2.77
CA ARG A 96 2.37 17.89 3.95
C ARG A 96 0.89 17.55 4.13
N GLU A 97 0.33 16.75 3.23
CA GLU A 97 -1.07 16.37 3.31
C GLU A 97 -1.32 15.36 4.43
N PRO A 98 -2.40 15.50 5.20
CA PRO A 98 -2.75 14.57 6.26
C PRO A 98 -3.24 13.22 5.70
N ALA A 99 -3.27 12.19 6.54
CA ALA A 99 -3.60 10.82 6.16
C ALA A 99 -4.97 10.67 5.47
N ASP A 100 -5.98 11.41 5.92
CA ASP A 100 -7.33 11.37 5.33
C ASP A 100 -7.37 11.93 3.89
N VAL A 101 -6.56 12.94 3.59
CA VAL A 101 -6.41 13.47 2.22
C VAL A 101 -5.72 12.43 1.34
N ARG A 102 -4.60 11.83 1.81
CA ARG A 102 -3.88 10.78 1.06
C ARG A 102 -4.76 9.55 0.83
N ALA A 103 -5.57 9.15 1.82
CA ALA A 103 -6.53 8.06 1.66
C ALA A 103 -7.59 8.38 0.59
N ARG A 104 -8.14 9.60 0.55
CA ARG A 104 -9.07 10.02 -0.52
C ARG A 104 -8.43 10.06 -1.90
N LEU A 105 -7.13 10.35 -2.00
CA LEU A 105 -6.38 10.28 -3.26
C LEU A 105 -6.14 8.85 -3.74
N GLY A 106 -6.35 7.84 -2.87
CA GLY A 106 -6.24 6.43 -3.20
C GLY A 106 -5.03 5.72 -2.59
N MET A 107 -4.46 6.23 -1.50
CA MET A 107 -3.45 5.52 -0.72
C MET A 107 -4.11 4.72 0.42
N PHE A 108 -3.54 3.58 0.76
CA PHE A 108 -4.01 2.70 1.83
C PHE A 108 -2.81 2.14 2.60
N LEU A 109 -2.94 2.05 3.91
CA LEU A 109 -1.95 1.42 4.79
C LEU A 109 -2.62 0.33 5.62
N SER A 110 -2.10 -0.90 5.55
CA SER A 110 -2.41 -1.92 6.55
C SER A 110 -1.44 -1.79 7.72
N PHE A 111 -1.96 -1.86 8.92
CA PHE A 111 -1.15 -1.71 10.13
C PHE A 111 -0.52 -3.03 10.56
N GLN A 112 0.70 -2.98 11.08
CA GLN A 112 1.31 -4.15 11.70
C GLN A 112 0.40 -4.74 12.81
N THR A 113 -0.19 -3.86 13.62
CA THR A 113 -1.19 -4.22 14.63
C THR A 113 -2.46 -3.41 14.40
N PRO A 114 -3.53 -4.01 13.82
CA PRO A 114 -4.79 -3.32 13.60
C PRO A 114 -5.49 -2.94 14.90
N GLU A 115 -5.85 -1.67 15.03
CA GLU A 115 -6.52 -1.13 16.22
C GLU A 115 -7.98 -1.60 16.32
N GLU A 116 -8.46 -1.70 17.56
CA GLU A 116 -9.87 -1.97 17.87
C GLU A 116 -10.65 -0.66 17.96
N ILE A 117 -11.73 -0.54 17.19
CA ILE A 117 -12.55 0.67 17.17
C ILE A 117 -13.97 0.32 17.65
N PRO A 118 -14.26 0.45 18.97
CA PRO A 118 -15.58 0.23 19.50
C PRO A 118 -16.56 1.32 19.01
N GLY A 119 -17.82 0.95 18.82
CA GLY A 119 -18.89 1.87 18.46
C GLY A 119 -19.17 1.99 16.96
N ILE A 120 -18.27 1.51 16.09
CA ILE A 120 -18.53 1.44 14.65
C ILE A 120 -18.43 0.00 14.17
N THR A 121 -19.46 -0.51 13.48
CA THR A 121 -19.40 -1.85 12.87
C THR A 121 -18.51 -1.88 11.64
N LEU A 122 -17.97 -3.05 11.31
CA LEU A 122 -17.14 -3.25 10.11
C LEU A 122 -17.88 -2.80 8.82
N GLU A 123 -19.16 -3.15 8.68
CA GLU A 123 -19.99 -2.69 7.55
C GLU A 123 -20.08 -1.15 7.51
N ASN A 124 -20.40 -0.51 8.63
CA ASN A 124 -20.58 0.94 8.68
C ASN A 124 -19.26 1.68 8.42
N PHE A 125 -18.16 1.17 8.97
CA PHE A 125 -16.81 1.72 8.72
C PHE A 125 -16.50 1.70 7.21
N LEU A 126 -16.59 0.52 6.58
CA LEU A 126 -16.28 0.36 5.15
C LEU A 126 -17.19 1.21 4.25
N ARG A 127 -18.48 1.25 4.54
CA ARG A 127 -19.45 2.05 3.79
C ARG A 127 -19.17 3.55 3.91
N THR A 128 -18.83 4.02 5.11
CA THR A 128 -18.49 5.42 5.35
C THR A 128 -17.18 5.80 4.66
N ALA A 129 -16.15 4.94 4.78
CA ALA A 129 -14.87 5.13 4.12
C ALA A 129 -15.03 5.18 2.59
N GLN A 130 -15.78 4.24 2.00
CA GLN A 130 -16.05 4.24 0.55
C GLN A 130 -16.80 5.49 0.09
N SER A 131 -17.78 5.98 0.88
CA SER A 131 -18.47 7.24 0.59
C SER A 131 -17.51 8.44 0.65
N ALA A 132 -16.61 8.47 1.62
CA ALA A 132 -15.62 9.55 1.77
C ALA A 132 -14.60 9.57 0.62
N ILE A 133 -14.14 8.40 0.16
CA ILE A 133 -13.21 8.25 -0.96
C ILE A 133 -13.87 8.64 -2.28
N THR A 134 -15.10 8.18 -2.52
CA THR A 134 -15.79 8.41 -3.80
C THR A 134 -16.51 9.75 -3.89
N GLY A 135 -16.68 10.45 -2.76
CA GLY A 135 -17.47 11.69 -2.66
C GLY A 135 -18.98 11.49 -2.93
N LYS A 136 -19.46 10.24 -2.94
CA LYS A 136 -20.85 9.88 -3.28
C LYS A 136 -21.44 8.92 -2.26
N PRO A 137 -22.76 9.01 -1.97
CA PRO A 137 -23.44 8.03 -1.15
C PRO A 137 -23.34 6.62 -1.75
N VAL A 138 -23.00 5.65 -0.92
CA VAL A 138 -22.91 4.25 -1.32
C VAL A 138 -24.32 3.63 -1.40
N LYS A 139 -24.61 2.92 -2.48
CA LYS A 139 -25.86 2.15 -2.64
C LYS A 139 -25.84 0.91 -1.74
N VAL A 140 -26.55 0.96 -0.62
CA VAL A 140 -26.49 -0.02 0.48
C VAL A 140 -26.66 -1.47 -0.01
N PHE A 141 -27.62 -1.75 -0.89
CA PHE A 141 -27.89 -3.11 -1.36
C PHE A 141 -26.71 -3.69 -2.18
N ALA A 142 -26.17 -2.89 -3.12
CA ALA A 142 -25.03 -3.31 -3.94
C ALA A 142 -23.77 -3.49 -3.06
N PHE A 143 -23.56 -2.59 -2.11
CA PHE A 143 -22.47 -2.66 -1.15
C PHE A 143 -22.51 -3.93 -0.29
N ARG A 144 -23.67 -4.25 0.30
CA ARG A 144 -23.83 -5.46 1.13
C ARG A 144 -23.60 -6.74 0.32
N LYS A 145 -24.06 -6.76 -0.94
CA LYS A 145 -23.79 -7.88 -1.84
C LYS A 145 -22.29 -8.07 -2.08
N GLU A 146 -21.57 -6.97 -2.40
CA GLU A 146 -20.12 -6.98 -2.60
C GLU A 146 -19.39 -7.39 -1.32
N LEU A 147 -19.74 -6.80 -0.17
CA LEU A 147 -19.19 -7.13 1.14
C LEU A 147 -19.31 -8.63 1.44
N ALA A 148 -20.50 -9.20 1.27
CA ALA A 148 -20.72 -10.63 1.51
C ALA A 148 -19.87 -11.51 0.59
N GLN A 149 -19.70 -11.14 -0.68
CA GLN A 149 -18.85 -11.86 -1.63
C GLN A 149 -17.36 -11.81 -1.20
N GLN A 150 -16.86 -10.65 -0.79
CA GLN A 150 -15.47 -10.52 -0.37
C GLN A 150 -15.23 -11.23 0.97
N MET A 151 -16.16 -11.17 1.91
CA MET A 151 -16.08 -11.91 3.16
C MET A 151 -16.04 -13.44 2.90
N GLN A 152 -16.89 -13.94 2.01
CA GLN A 152 -16.88 -15.36 1.61
C GLN A 152 -15.53 -15.76 0.99
N ALA A 153 -14.97 -14.94 0.11
CA ALA A 153 -13.67 -15.19 -0.53
C ALA A 153 -12.51 -15.27 0.49
N LEU A 154 -12.61 -14.50 1.58
CA LEU A 154 -11.63 -14.50 2.68
C LEU A 154 -11.94 -15.54 3.76
N GLY A 155 -13.01 -16.35 3.60
CA GLY A 155 -13.44 -17.30 4.63
C GLY A 155 -13.77 -16.62 5.95
N MET A 156 -14.38 -15.43 5.89
CA MET A 156 -14.87 -14.69 7.06
C MET A 156 -16.34 -14.98 7.29
N ASP A 157 -16.72 -15.19 8.57
CA ASP A 157 -18.11 -15.37 8.96
C ASP A 157 -18.89 -14.06 8.68
N PRO A 158 -20.07 -14.12 8.00
CA PRO A 158 -20.87 -12.93 7.70
C PRO A 158 -21.25 -12.09 8.93
N SER A 159 -21.36 -12.68 10.12
CA SER A 159 -21.68 -11.97 11.36
C SER A 159 -20.65 -10.91 11.74
N TYR A 160 -19.41 -11.00 11.23
CA TYR A 160 -18.38 -9.99 11.47
C TYR A 160 -18.74 -8.63 10.89
N ALA A 161 -19.60 -8.56 9.87
CA ALA A 161 -20.07 -7.29 9.30
C ALA A 161 -20.77 -6.40 10.34
N ASP A 162 -21.50 -7.02 11.30
CA ASP A 162 -22.26 -6.34 12.34
C ASP A 162 -21.45 -6.16 13.64
N ARG A 163 -20.26 -6.71 13.75
CA ARG A 163 -19.37 -6.54 14.90
C ARG A 163 -18.59 -5.24 14.80
N TYR A 164 -18.22 -4.67 15.94
CA TYR A 164 -17.34 -3.51 15.98
C TYR A 164 -15.98 -3.84 15.37
N LEU A 165 -15.43 -2.88 14.62
CA LEU A 165 -14.19 -3.06 13.84
C LEU A 165 -13.07 -3.55 14.75
N ASN A 166 -12.59 -4.75 14.45
CA ASN A 166 -11.50 -5.46 15.11
C ASN A 166 -11.71 -5.80 16.60
N VAL A 167 -12.83 -5.41 17.22
CA VAL A 167 -13.09 -5.66 18.65
C VAL A 167 -13.33 -7.15 18.91
N GLY A 168 -12.40 -7.75 19.67
CA GLY A 168 -12.45 -9.18 20.00
C GLY A 168 -12.22 -10.10 18.80
N PHE A 169 -11.59 -9.59 17.73
CA PHE A 169 -11.11 -10.42 16.63
C PHE A 169 -9.79 -11.06 17.03
N SER A 170 -9.58 -12.30 16.63
CA SER A 170 -8.25 -12.93 16.68
C SER A 170 -7.26 -12.22 15.74
N GLY A 171 -5.96 -12.45 15.89
CA GLY A 171 -4.94 -11.88 15.01
C GLY A 171 -5.21 -12.14 13.53
N GLY A 172 -5.57 -13.40 13.20
CA GLY A 172 -5.91 -13.78 11.82
C GLY A 172 -7.16 -13.09 11.29
N GLU A 173 -8.20 -12.93 12.11
CA GLU A 173 -9.42 -12.22 11.74
C GLU A 173 -9.17 -10.72 11.54
N LYS A 174 -8.33 -10.09 12.36
CA LYS A 174 -7.90 -8.71 12.18
C LYS A 174 -7.19 -8.51 10.84
N LYS A 175 -6.27 -9.41 10.47
CA LYS A 175 -5.57 -9.35 9.18
C LYS A 175 -6.51 -9.59 7.99
N LYS A 176 -7.42 -10.56 8.09
CA LYS A 176 -8.48 -10.75 7.08
C LYS A 176 -9.38 -9.51 6.95
N SER A 177 -9.70 -8.83 8.07
CA SER A 177 -10.45 -7.58 8.08
C SER A 177 -9.71 -6.46 7.33
N GLU A 178 -8.39 -6.35 7.44
CA GLU A 178 -7.58 -5.39 6.66
C GLU A 178 -7.59 -5.71 5.16
N ILE A 179 -7.46 -6.99 4.78
CA ILE A 179 -7.56 -7.39 3.38
C ILE A 179 -8.97 -7.16 2.83
N LEU A 180 -10.01 -7.37 3.64
CA LEU A 180 -11.38 -7.00 3.28
C LEU A 180 -11.51 -5.51 3.01
N GLN A 181 -10.90 -4.66 3.85
CA GLN A 181 -10.84 -3.21 3.62
C GLN A 181 -10.14 -2.89 2.29
N LEU A 182 -8.99 -3.51 2.01
CA LEU A 182 -8.26 -3.37 0.76
C LEU A 182 -9.14 -3.69 -0.47
N LEU A 183 -9.85 -4.82 -0.43
CA LEU A 183 -10.72 -5.28 -1.52
C LEU A 183 -11.95 -4.40 -1.73
N MET A 184 -12.52 -3.86 -0.64
CA MET A 184 -13.70 -3.00 -0.69
C MET A 184 -13.39 -1.55 -1.07
N LEU A 185 -12.26 -1.00 -0.61
CA LEU A 185 -11.88 0.39 -0.85
C LEU A 185 -11.12 0.59 -2.15
N LYS A 186 -10.47 -0.45 -2.69
CA LYS A 186 -9.77 -0.47 -3.99
C LYS A 186 -8.82 0.72 -4.18
N PRO A 187 -7.88 0.94 -3.27
CA PRO A 187 -6.93 2.05 -3.39
C PRO A 187 -6.08 1.91 -4.66
N LYS A 188 -5.37 2.99 -5.02
CA LYS A 188 -4.39 2.97 -6.11
C LYS A 188 -3.02 2.50 -5.66
N LEU A 189 -2.66 2.78 -4.41
CA LEU A 189 -1.43 2.32 -3.78
C LEU A 189 -1.76 1.67 -2.44
N ALA A 190 -1.38 0.41 -2.28
CA ALA A 190 -1.50 -0.29 -1.00
C ALA A 190 -0.11 -0.48 -0.37
N LEU A 191 0.00 -0.03 0.87
CA LEU A 191 1.15 -0.17 1.74
C LEU A 191 0.82 -1.28 2.74
N LEU A 192 1.47 -2.44 2.62
CA LEU A 192 1.18 -3.63 3.43
C LEU A 192 2.34 -3.89 4.39
N ASP A 193 2.14 -3.57 5.68
CA ASP A 193 3.17 -3.70 6.71
C ASP A 193 2.97 -4.98 7.52
N GLU A 194 3.78 -6.01 7.23
CA GLU A 194 3.78 -7.31 7.90
C GLU A 194 2.38 -7.92 8.06
N THR A 195 1.57 -7.91 6.99
CA THR A 195 0.21 -8.42 7.00
C THR A 195 0.12 -9.94 7.20
N ASP A 196 1.24 -10.64 7.10
CA ASP A 196 1.40 -12.08 7.30
C ASP A 196 1.97 -12.44 8.68
N SER A 197 2.37 -11.46 9.49
CA SER A 197 2.96 -11.71 10.80
C SER A 197 1.97 -12.31 11.79
N GLY A 198 2.40 -13.39 12.47
CA GLY A 198 1.58 -14.06 13.49
C GLY A 198 0.43 -14.90 12.95
N LEU A 199 0.38 -15.17 11.64
CA LEU A 199 -0.63 -16.00 11.00
C LEU A 199 -0.19 -17.45 10.88
N ASP A 200 -1.16 -18.37 10.97
CA ASP A 200 -0.95 -19.74 10.54
C ASP A 200 -0.86 -19.87 9.00
N VAL A 201 -0.46 -21.05 8.53
CA VAL A 201 -0.20 -21.29 7.09
C VAL A 201 -1.44 -21.05 6.22
N ASP A 202 -2.63 -21.39 6.70
CA ASP A 202 -3.87 -21.25 5.92
C ASP A 202 -4.36 -19.81 5.90
N ALA A 203 -4.18 -19.07 6.99
CA ALA A 203 -4.46 -17.65 7.05
C ALA A 203 -3.51 -16.84 6.12
N VAL A 204 -2.21 -17.18 6.09
CA VAL A 204 -1.26 -16.55 5.14
C VAL A 204 -1.69 -16.78 3.69
N LYS A 205 -2.11 -18.00 3.32
CA LYS A 205 -2.62 -18.29 1.97
C LYS A 205 -3.85 -17.46 1.63
N THR A 206 -4.79 -17.32 2.57
CA THR A 206 -6.01 -16.54 2.38
C THR A 206 -5.68 -15.05 2.18
N VAL A 207 -4.79 -14.49 2.99
CA VAL A 207 -4.29 -13.11 2.86
C VAL A 207 -3.59 -12.91 1.51
N ALA A 208 -2.68 -13.81 1.12
CA ALA A 208 -1.99 -13.78 -0.17
C ALA A 208 -2.97 -13.83 -1.35
N GLN A 209 -4.02 -14.65 -1.28
CA GLN A 209 -5.09 -14.68 -2.29
C GLN A 209 -5.83 -13.35 -2.38
N GLY A 210 -6.14 -12.74 -1.25
CA GLY A 210 -6.79 -11.42 -1.20
C GLY A 210 -5.92 -10.32 -1.82
N VAL A 211 -4.62 -10.30 -1.51
CA VAL A 211 -3.66 -9.34 -2.09
C VAL A 211 -3.56 -9.52 -3.61
N ARG A 212 -3.49 -10.77 -4.10
CA ARG A 212 -3.51 -11.07 -5.54
C ARG A 212 -4.81 -10.63 -6.22
N ALA A 213 -5.96 -10.86 -5.57
CA ALA A 213 -7.26 -10.45 -6.11
C ALA A 213 -7.40 -8.93 -6.23
N TYR A 214 -6.72 -8.18 -5.36
CA TYR A 214 -6.67 -6.72 -5.43
C TYR A 214 -5.74 -6.23 -6.54
N HIS A 215 -4.57 -6.85 -6.73
CA HIS A 215 -3.53 -6.33 -7.61
C HIS A 215 -3.89 -6.44 -9.10
N ASN A 216 -3.66 -5.35 -9.84
CA ASN A 216 -3.89 -5.26 -11.28
C ASN A 216 -3.00 -4.15 -11.91
N ALA A 217 -3.10 -3.95 -13.22
CA ALA A 217 -2.29 -2.98 -13.95
C ALA A 217 -2.50 -1.50 -13.56
N ASP A 218 -3.58 -1.17 -12.82
CA ASP A 218 -3.94 0.21 -12.48
C ASP A 218 -3.59 0.61 -11.04
N ASN A 219 -3.08 -0.33 -10.24
CA ASN A 219 -2.69 -0.11 -8.86
C ASN A 219 -1.28 -0.62 -8.59
N ALA A 220 -0.71 -0.28 -7.44
CA ALA A 220 0.60 -0.77 -7.04
C ALA A 220 0.61 -1.22 -5.59
N LEU A 221 1.63 -2.03 -5.26
CA LEU A 221 1.85 -2.60 -3.94
C LEU A 221 3.23 -2.23 -3.42
N ILE A 222 3.32 -1.84 -2.14
CA ILE A 222 4.55 -1.92 -1.35
C ILE A 222 4.28 -2.89 -0.21
N ILE A 223 5.09 -3.93 -0.11
CA ILE A 223 4.92 -5.01 0.88
C ILE A 223 6.16 -5.09 1.76
N ILE A 224 5.98 -5.00 3.07
CA ILE A 224 6.99 -5.42 4.05
C ILE A 224 6.64 -6.82 4.49
N THR A 225 7.55 -7.76 4.28
CA THR A 225 7.39 -9.13 4.75
C THR A 225 8.74 -9.81 4.98
N HIS A 226 8.73 -10.79 5.87
CA HIS A 226 9.83 -11.74 6.08
C HIS A 226 9.44 -13.15 5.62
N ASN A 227 8.28 -13.32 4.95
CA ASN A 227 7.73 -14.61 4.56
C ASN A 227 7.39 -14.62 3.05
N ALA A 228 8.16 -15.37 2.27
CA ALA A 228 7.94 -15.49 0.83
C ALA A 228 6.53 -15.98 0.44
N LYS A 229 5.81 -16.67 1.35
CA LYS A 229 4.48 -17.20 1.05
C LYS A 229 3.43 -16.14 0.72
N ILE A 230 3.56 -14.92 1.29
CA ILE A 230 2.62 -13.82 0.95
C ILE A 230 2.82 -13.33 -0.48
N LEU A 231 4.02 -13.51 -1.02
CA LEU A 231 4.39 -13.12 -2.39
C LEU A 231 4.02 -14.19 -3.42
N GLU A 232 3.59 -15.38 -2.98
CA GLU A 232 3.27 -16.50 -3.86
C GLU A 232 2.22 -16.12 -4.92
N GLY A 233 2.58 -16.22 -6.19
CA GLY A 233 1.73 -15.87 -7.33
C GLY A 233 1.55 -14.36 -7.57
N LEU A 234 2.28 -13.49 -6.86
CA LEU A 234 2.50 -12.10 -7.24
C LEU A 234 3.79 -12.01 -8.06
N LYS A 235 3.77 -11.18 -9.10
CA LYS A 235 5.00 -10.77 -9.76
C LYS A 235 5.65 -9.68 -8.90
N VAL A 236 6.82 -9.96 -8.35
CA VAL A 236 7.63 -8.95 -7.65
C VAL A 236 8.49 -8.26 -8.69
N ASP A 237 8.33 -6.94 -8.84
CA ASP A 237 9.09 -6.16 -9.81
C ASP A 237 10.40 -5.64 -9.19
N TYR A 238 10.36 -5.22 -7.93
CA TYR A 238 11.54 -4.71 -7.22
C TYR A 238 11.56 -5.14 -5.76
N VAL A 239 12.75 -5.43 -5.28
CA VAL A 239 13.04 -5.66 -3.86
C VAL A 239 14.03 -4.61 -3.41
N HIS A 240 13.69 -3.88 -2.36
CA HIS A 240 14.53 -2.83 -1.78
C HIS A 240 14.97 -3.24 -0.38
N VAL A 241 16.26 -3.20 -0.12
CA VAL A 241 16.83 -3.48 1.19
C VAL A 241 17.12 -2.16 1.89
N LEU A 242 16.45 -1.98 3.04
CA LEU A 242 16.71 -0.86 3.94
C LEU A 242 17.71 -1.28 5.00
N ASP A 243 18.75 -0.46 5.19
CA ASP A 243 19.69 -0.55 6.30
C ASP A 243 20.12 0.86 6.68
N ASP A 244 20.22 1.12 7.99
CA ASP A 244 20.62 2.41 8.55
C ASP A 244 19.97 3.63 7.88
N ALA A 245 18.64 3.61 7.82
CA ALA A 245 17.81 4.69 7.27
C ALA A 245 17.90 4.93 5.73
N HIS A 246 18.56 4.07 4.97
CA HIS A 246 18.79 4.19 3.53
C HIS A 246 18.36 2.93 2.78
N ILE A 247 18.01 3.07 1.49
CA ILE A 247 17.95 1.92 0.57
C ILE A 247 19.41 1.63 0.16
N VAL A 248 19.93 0.46 0.56
CA VAL A 248 21.32 0.07 0.33
C VAL A 248 21.47 -0.83 -0.89
N ARG A 249 20.43 -1.57 -1.29
CA ARG A 249 20.40 -2.42 -2.47
C ARG A 249 18.99 -2.47 -3.05
N THR A 250 18.89 -2.54 -4.38
CA THR A 250 17.65 -2.82 -5.10
C THR A 250 17.92 -3.93 -6.10
N GLY A 251 17.02 -4.93 -6.18
CA GLY A 251 17.12 -6.08 -7.10
C GLY A 251 15.74 -6.56 -7.53
N GLY A 252 15.70 -7.69 -8.21
CA GLY A 252 14.48 -8.40 -8.60
C GLY A 252 13.99 -9.37 -7.51
N ASP A 253 13.10 -10.28 -7.90
CA ASP A 253 12.50 -11.28 -7.01
C ASP A 253 13.52 -12.29 -6.45
N GLU A 254 14.63 -12.51 -7.14
CA GLU A 254 15.75 -13.35 -6.68
C GLU A 254 16.31 -12.88 -5.34
N LEU A 255 16.32 -11.56 -5.09
CA LEU A 255 16.84 -10.96 -3.86
C LEU A 255 15.99 -11.35 -2.62
N VAL A 256 14.71 -11.67 -2.78
CA VAL A 256 13.87 -12.18 -1.68
C VAL A 256 14.42 -13.51 -1.17
N ASN A 257 14.71 -14.43 -2.08
CA ASN A 257 15.20 -15.77 -1.73
C ASN A 257 16.62 -15.69 -1.13
N GLU A 258 17.49 -14.87 -1.75
CA GLU A 258 18.85 -14.61 -1.24
C GLU A 258 18.81 -14.15 0.23
N ILE A 259 17.96 -13.17 0.56
CA ILE A 259 17.86 -12.63 1.92
C ILE A 259 17.25 -13.66 2.90
N ILE A 260 16.27 -14.45 2.47
CA ILE A 260 15.62 -15.46 3.33
C ILE A 260 16.58 -16.61 3.62
N GLU A 261 17.40 -17.04 2.66
CA GLU A 261 18.33 -18.16 2.78
C GLU A 261 19.64 -17.78 3.47
N GLU A 262 20.24 -16.65 3.08
CA GLU A 262 21.57 -16.24 3.50
C GLU A 262 21.55 -15.13 4.58
N GLY A 263 20.40 -14.50 4.78
CA GLY A 263 20.25 -13.38 5.71
C GLY A 263 20.78 -12.05 5.15
N PHE A 264 20.60 -10.98 5.93
CA PHE A 264 21.00 -9.62 5.51
C PHE A 264 22.52 -9.39 5.46
N HIS A 265 23.34 -10.34 5.93
CA HIS A 265 24.79 -10.21 5.89
C HIS A 265 25.34 -10.29 4.47
N ALA A 266 24.75 -11.13 3.62
CA ALA A 266 25.13 -11.26 2.21
C ALA A 266 24.99 -9.94 1.43
N VAL A 267 24.03 -9.11 1.81
CA VAL A 267 23.77 -7.81 1.16
C VAL A 267 24.84 -6.75 1.45
N LYS A 268 25.63 -6.92 2.52
CA LYS A 268 26.66 -5.94 2.94
C LYS A 268 28.01 -6.12 2.22
N GLU A 269 28.27 -7.30 1.66
CA GLU A 269 29.56 -7.61 1.04
C GLU A 269 29.75 -6.94 -0.32
N ASP A 270 28.67 -6.60 -1.05
CA ASP A 270 28.74 -5.90 -2.34
C ASP A 270 29.19 -4.41 -2.27
N LYS A 271 29.45 -3.86 -1.08
CA LYS A 271 29.96 -2.49 -0.91
C LYS A 271 31.49 -2.37 -0.83
N ALA A 272 32.24 -3.46 -1.03
CA ALA A 272 33.68 -3.51 -0.83
C ALA A 272 34.49 -3.66 -2.15
N GLU A 273 33.97 -3.17 -3.29
CA GLU A 273 34.78 -2.99 -4.51
C GLU A 273 34.74 -1.55 -5.04
#